data_25f83d29127e17dec1a5d9962ebf68eb
#
_entry.id   25f83d29127e17dec1a5d9962ebf68eb
#
_cell.length_a   1.000
_cell.length_b   1.000
_cell.length_c   1.000
_cell.angle_alpha   90.00
_cell.angle_beta   90.00
_cell.angle_gamma   90.00
#
_symmetry.space_group_name_H-M   'P 1'
#
loop_
_entity.id
_entity.type
_entity.pdbx_description
1 polymer ?
#
loop_
_entity_poly.entity_id
_entity_poly.type
_entity_poly.pdbx_seq_one_letter_code
_entity_poly.pdbx_strand_id
1 'polypeptide(L)'
;MLALTACGGSTTSSATNTSAGETSTVSGDTLEIEFWHTSGKGLTEVYEKYATQFEQLVLENEGKKIDIAASYQGSYDDVLEKINKGFATNNYPNLTVAYPDHVAEYLEAEGTETGKYVVNLEPYIDDETIGLGKESYIGDAGKDDVVKGFYDEGTAYKREGVYSFPVMKSSEIMFYNKELVFEYLPMFDETLSTSSKKEAFLNTMTWTQFMNFLSFVKTYMKNHEDHPGNNIEVPAFYDSDANLMISKMYQNNYPYLSIDDNGKGSVDFNTAENKAFVTTLKANYDAGLITTKGVEKEYGSAWFKEERTLFDIGSSGGSGYQNPTGGQFTVGVCKVPADNNNPLYVSQGVSMAVLKHDDPTGEKAKYAYKFLKYLTSASVNAYLCVNGSEGYIPVRKSAYETNLFQNYLEEGEEGEFVPKVADIVINQIDGHYLNTPCFKGSSKARDAVGSILTRVFKDDATVETAFADAVTETKKAM
;
A
#
# COMPACT_ATOMS: atom_id res chain seq x y z
N MET A 1 24.89 -55.93 -1.62
CA MET A 1 25.78 -56.81 -2.37
C MET A 1 26.17 -56.06 -3.66
N LEU A 2 27.47 -55.92 -3.79
CA LEU A 2 28.35 -55.65 -4.91
C LEU A 2 28.13 -54.36 -5.72
N ALA A 3 28.95 -53.39 -5.72
CA ALA A 3 30.43 -53.20 -5.76
C ALA A 3 31.06 -53.36 -7.17
N LEU A 4 31.81 -52.31 -7.51
CA LEU A 4 33.05 -52.29 -8.36
C LEU A 4 32.81 -52.18 -9.90
N THR A 5 33.55 -51.48 -10.75
CA THR A 5 34.83 -50.71 -10.74
C THR A 5 35.00 -50.21 -12.16
N ALA A 6 35.40 -49.02 -12.40
CA ALA A 6 36.68 -48.37 -12.78
C ALA A 6 37.36 -48.79 -14.10
N CYS A 7 38.04 -47.82 -14.65
CA CYS A 7 39.07 -47.76 -15.74
C CYS A 7 38.52 -47.48 -17.13
N GLY A 8 38.90 -46.48 -17.89
CA GLY A 8 40.20 -45.80 -18.02
C GLY A 8 40.63 -45.86 -19.49
N GLY A 9 40.97 -44.78 -20.13
CA GLY A 9 41.46 -44.81 -21.50
C GLY A 9 41.59 -43.41 -22.12
N SER A 10 42.76 -42.85 -22.01
CA SER A 10 43.23 -41.65 -22.74
C SER A 10 43.43 -41.96 -24.21
N THR A 11 43.05 -41.06 -25.11
CA THR A 11 43.76 -40.83 -26.36
C THR A 11 43.67 -39.34 -26.76
N THR A 12 44.83 -38.77 -26.88
CA THR A 12 45.21 -37.47 -27.45
C THR A 12 45.00 -37.42 -28.96
N SER A 13 44.48 -36.30 -29.50
CA SER A 13 45.01 -35.66 -30.72
C SER A 13 44.50 -34.25 -30.95
N SER A 14 45.41 -33.32 -30.89
CA SER A 14 45.77 -32.16 -31.71
C SER A 14 44.68 -31.24 -32.29
N ALA A 15 44.70 -30.03 -31.77
CA ALA A 15 44.72 -28.70 -32.37
C ALA A 15 44.12 -28.42 -33.74
N THR A 16 43.18 -27.47 -33.76
CA THR A 16 43.21 -26.35 -34.72
C THR A 16 42.65 -25.07 -34.06
N ASN A 17 43.47 -24.04 -34.15
CA ASN A 17 43.15 -22.65 -33.77
C ASN A 17 41.98 -22.09 -34.58
N THR A 18 41.05 -21.43 -33.94
CA THR A 18 40.36 -20.29 -34.55
C THR A 18 39.93 -19.30 -33.42
N SER A 19 40.47 -18.11 -33.54
CA SER A 19 39.95 -16.80 -33.11
C SER A 19 39.48 -16.66 -31.66
N ALA A 20 40.31 -16.06 -30.85
CA ALA A 20 40.00 -15.47 -29.56
C ALA A 20 38.98 -14.33 -29.75
N GLY A 21 37.74 -14.54 -29.33
CA GLY A 21 36.91 -13.47 -28.86
C GLY A 21 37.41 -13.08 -27.47
N GLU A 22 37.81 -11.85 -27.31
CA GLU A 22 38.15 -11.28 -26.00
C GLU A 22 36.92 -11.38 -25.08
N THR A 23 36.86 -12.41 -24.26
CA THR A 23 36.09 -12.39 -23.03
C THR A 23 36.79 -11.46 -22.09
N SER A 24 36.36 -10.21 -21.99
CA SER A 24 36.75 -9.32 -20.93
C SER A 24 36.35 -10.02 -19.60
N THR A 25 37.35 -10.55 -18.90
CA THR A 25 37.20 -11.02 -17.52
C THR A 25 36.92 -9.80 -16.68
N VAL A 26 35.62 -9.59 -16.34
CA VAL A 26 35.23 -8.61 -15.33
C VAL A 26 35.80 -9.12 -14.00
N SER A 27 36.95 -8.63 -13.63
CA SER A 27 37.65 -8.89 -12.36
C SER A 27 37.20 -7.80 -11.37
N GLY A 28 36.11 -8.04 -10.68
CA GLY A 28 35.65 -7.19 -9.58
C GLY A 28 34.77 -7.99 -8.64
N ASP A 29 34.87 -7.70 -7.34
CA ASP A 29 33.96 -8.30 -6.35
C ASP A 29 32.51 -7.91 -6.70
N THR A 30 31.58 -8.86 -6.56
CA THR A 30 30.15 -8.63 -6.75
C THR A 30 29.65 -7.71 -5.64
N LEU A 31 28.91 -6.67 -6.00
CA LEU A 31 28.30 -5.76 -5.03
C LEU A 31 26.96 -6.35 -4.57
N GLU A 32 26.90 -6.83 -3.36
CA GLU A 32 25.70 -7.42 -2.77
C GLU A 32 24.79 -6.34 -2.19
N ILE A 33 23.50 -6.38 -2.51
CA ILE A 33 22.45 -5.46 -2.07
C ILE A 33 21.30 -6.28 -1.49
N GLU A 34 20.99 -6.06 -0.21
CA GLU A 34 19.83 -6.68 0.42
C GLU A 34 18.58 -5.82 0.21
N PHE A 35 17.50 -6.44 -0.24
CA PHE A 35 16.18 -5.84 -0.38
C PHE A 35 15.15 -6.58 0.47
N TRP A 36 14.57 -5.89 1.46
CA TRP A 36 13.53 -6.43 2.33
C TRP A 36 12.14 -5.91 1.93
N HIS A 37 11.18 -6.83 1.78
CA HIS A 37 9.82 -6.50 1.39
C HIS A 37 8.77 -7.28 2.18
N THR A 38 7.50 -6.84 2.07
CA THR A 38 6.33 -7.37 2.78
C THR A 38 5.38 -8.13 1.85
N SER A 39 5.75 -8.27 0.58
CA SER A 39 4.85 -8.77 -0.46
C SER A 39 4.76 -10.29 -0.45
N GLY A 40 3.57 -10.82 -0.71
CA GLY A 40 3.36 -12.26 -0.84
C GLY A 40 4.13 -12.89 -2.01
N LYS A 41 4.02 -14.21 -2.15
CA LYS A 41 4.80 -15.01 -3.10
C LYS A 41 4.78 -14.49 -4.53
N GLY A 42 3.62 -14.08 -5.06
CA GLY A 42 3.50 -13.62 -6.45
C GLY A 42 4.37 -12.38 -6.73
N LEU A 43 4.32 -11.37 -5.87
CA LEU A 43 5.12 -10.16 -6.02
C LEU A 43 6.61 -10.40 -5.68
N THR A 44 6.93 -11.37 -4.81
CA THR A 44 8.31 -11.80 -4.56
C THR A 44 8.95 -12.29 -5.86
N GLU A 45 8.30 -13.19 -6.59
CA GLU A 45 8.78 -13.71 -7.88
C GLU A 45 8.97 -12.59 -8.92
N VAL A 46 8.12 -11.57 -8.89
CA VAL A 46 8.23 -10.39 -9.77
C VAL A 46 9.43 -9.53 -9.37
N TYR A 47 9.68 -9.30 -8.09
CA TYR A 47 10.87 -8.56 -7.64
C TYR A 47 12.16 -9.30 -8.00
N GLU A 48 12.25 -10.61 -7.79
CA GLU A 48 13.40 -11.44 -8.18
C GLU A 48 13.63 -11.40 -9.69
N LYS A 49 12.58 -11.50 -10.50
CA LYS A 49 12.64 -11.35 -11.96
C LYS A 49 13.27 -10.01 -12.37
N TYR A 50 12.78 -8.90 -11.80
CA TYR A 50 13.29 -7.58 -12.15
C TYR A 50 14.64 -7.25 -11.53
N ALA A 51 15.00 -7.83 -10.38
CA ALA A 51 16.36 -7.80 -9.86
C ALA A 51 17.35 -8.43 -10.85
N THR A 52 17.08 -9.66 -11.29
CA THR A 52 17.92 -10.35 -12.29
C THR A 52 18.03 -9.57 -13.61
N GLN A 53 16.94 -8.99 -14.10
CA GLN A 53 16.99 -8.16 -15.32
C GLN A 53 17.81 -6.89 -15.12
N PHE A 54 17.67 -6.23 -13.98
CA PHE A 54 18.42 -5.03 -13.67
C PHE A 54 19.93 -5.33 -13.51
N GLU A 55 20.31 -6.42 -12.85
CA GLU A 55 21.68 -6.90 -12.73
C GLU A 55 22.33 -7.10 -14.10
N GLN A 56 21.59 -7.72 -15.03
CA GLN A 56 22.04 -7.91 -16.40
C GLN A 56 22.21 -6.57 -17.13
N LEU A 57 21.26 -5.64 -16.99
CA LEU A 57 21.35 -4.30 -17.59
C LEU A 57 22.57 -3.52 -17.07
N VAL A 58 22.86 -3.58 -15.77
CA VAL A 58 24.02 -2.93 -15.17
C VAL A 58 25.31 -3.59 -15.67
N LEU A 59 25.36 -4.91 -15.75
CA LEU A 59 26.52 -5.61 -16.28
C LEU A 59 26.81 -5.22 -17.73
N GLU A 60 25.79 -5.16 -18.59
CA GLU A 60 25.92 -4.83 -20.01
C GLU A 60 26.31 -3.38 -20.27
N ASN A 61 25.77 -2.43 -19.48
CA ASN A 61 25.97 -1.00 -19.73
C ASN A 61 27.12 -0.39 -18.93
N GLU A 62 27.47 -0.95 -17.77
CA GLU A 62 28.47 -0.40 -16.87
C GLU A 62 29.65 -1.36 -16.59
N GLY A 63 29.56 -2.62 -16.99
CA GLY A 63 30.54 -3.64 -16.68
C GLY A 63 30.65 -4.00 -15.18
N LYS A 64 29.65 -3.58 -14.37
CA LYS A 64 29.61 -3.81 -12.93
C LYS A 64 28.77 -5.03 -12.60
N LYS A 65 29.30 -5.91 -11.75
CA LYS A 65 28.53 -7.02 -11.20
C LYS A 65 27.83 -6.59 -9.91
N ILE A 66 26.54 -6.76 -9.87
CA ILE A 66 25.70 -6.56 -8.67
C ILE A 66 24.87 -7.80 -8.44
N ASP A 67 24.41 -8.02 -7.21
CA ASP A 67 23.50 -9.08 -6.79
C ASP A 67 22.47 -8.49 -5.84
N ILE A 68 21.19 -8.57 -6.17
CA ILE A 68 20.10 -8.00 -5.39
C ILE A 68 19.27 -9.12 -4.80
N ALA A 69 19.49 -9.39 -3.52
CA ALA A 69 18.77 -10.41 -2.77
C ALA A 69 17.44 -9.85 -2.22
N ALA A 70 16.34 -10.09 -2.93
CA ALA A 70 15.00 -9.74 -2.46
C ALA A 70 14.50 -10.80 -1.47
N SER A 71 14.03 -10.37 -0.29
CA SER A 71 13.55 -11.29 0.74
C SER A 71 12.28 -10.80 1.46
N TYR A 72 11.31 -11.70 1.59
CA TYR A 72 10.09 -11.48 2.35
C TYR A 72 10.37 -11.44 3.84
N GLN A 73 9.91 -10.41 4.54
CA GLN A 73 10.20 -10.17 5.95
C GLN A 73 8.97 -10.17 6.87
N GLY A 74 7.79 -10.46 6.36
CA GLY A 74 6.54 -10.40 7.12
C GLY A 74 5.70 -9.16 6.81
N SER A 75 4.94 -8.67 7.78
CA SER A 75 4.15 -7.45 7.66
C SER A 75 5.02 -6.19 7.66
N TYR A 76 4.42 -5.04 7.37
CA TYR A 76 5.10 -3.74 7.49
C TYR A 76 5.62 -3.48 8.91
N ASP A 77 4.85 -3.87 9.94
CA ASP A 77 5.26 -3.74 11.34
C ASP A 77 6.43 -4.68 11.68
N ASP A 78 6.45 -5.91 11.12
CA ASP A 78 7.58 -6.83 11.28
C ASP A 78 8.87 -6.23 10.69
N VAL A 79 8.78 -5.60 9.51
CA VAL A 79 9.91 -4.91 8.86
C VAL A 79 10.39 -3.74 9.71
N LEU A 80 9.47 -2.90 10.19
CA LEU A 80 9.78 -1.76 11.07
C LEU A 80 10.54 -2.22 12.33
N GLU A 81 10.01 -3.25 12.99
CA GLU A 81 10.61 -3.79 14.23
C GLU A 81 12.01 -4.38 13.97
N LYS A 82 12.16 -5.17 12.89
CA LYS A 82 13.45 -5.78 12.51
C LYS A 82 14.49 -4.73 12.20
N ILE A 83 14.14 -3.69 11.44
CA ILE A 83 15.08 -2.62 11.07
C ILE A 83 15.48 -1.81 12.29
N ASN A 84 14.55 -1.40 13.15
CA ASN A 84 14.85 -0.66 14.37
C ASN A 84 15.78 -1.44 15.31
N LYS A 85 15.59 -2.76 15.45
CA LYS A 85 16.52 -3.63 16.19
C LYS A 85 17.85 -3.79 15.44
N GLY A 86 17.79 -3.87 14.13
CA GLY A 86 18.93 -4.05 13.23
C GLY A 86 19.92 -2.89 13.28
N PHE A 87 19.49 -1.65 13.49
CA PHE A 87 20.40 -0.51 13.60
C PHE A 87 21.42 -0.66 14.75
N ALA A 88 21.03 -1.29 15.85
CA ALA A 88 21.92 -1.54 16.97
C ALA A 88 22.91 -2.70 16.74
N THR A 89 22.57 -3.63 15.86
CA THR A 89 23.31 -4.87 15.60
C THR A 89 23.99 -4.90 14.21
N ASN A 90 23.84 -3.82 13.44
CA ASN A 90 24.27 -3.72 12.03
C ASN A 90 23.67 -4.86 11.17
N ASN A 91 22.37 -5.14 11.33
CA ASN A 91 21.65 -6.17 10.57
C ASN A 91 20.33 -5.59 10.02
N TYR A 92 20.41 -4.86 8.92
CA TYR A 92 19.30 -4.23 8.21
C TYR A 92 19.63 -4.14 6.72
N PRO A 93 18.64 -4.02 5.81
CA PRO A 93 18.88 -4.08 4.37
C PRO A 93 19.45 -2.77 3.79
N ASN A 94 19.83 -2.80 2.51
CA ASN A 94 20.17 -1.60 1.73
C ASN A 94 18.93 -0.94 1.12
N LEU A 95 17.88 -1.73 0.80
CA LEU A 95 16.61 -1.27 0.28
C LEU A 95 15.47 -1.92 1.06
N THR A 96 14.47 -1.15 1.42
CA THR A 96 13.31 -1.69 2.15
C THR A 96 12.01 -1.03 1.76
N VAL A 97 10.92 -1.79 1.77
CA VAL A 97 9.58 -1.19 1.76
C VAL A 97 9.32 -0.51 3.10
N ALA A 98 8.71 0.66 3.06
CA ALA A 98 8.33 1.40 4.27
C ALA A 98 7.17 2.34 3.99
N TYR A 99 6.31 2.54 4.99
CA TYR A 99 5.40 3.68 5.01
C TYR A 99 6.14 4.95 5.46
N PRO A 100 5.63 6.16 5.14
CA PRO A 100 6.27 7.41 5.56
C PRO A 100 6.48 7.53 7.08
N ASP A 101 5.54 7.07 7.89
CA ASP A 101 5.65 7.05 9.35
C ASP A 101 6.73 6.08 9.87
N HIS A 102 6.97 4.95 9.17
CA HIS A 102 8.10 4.06 9.47
C HIS A 102 9.44 4.73 9.16
N VAL A 103 9.53 5.43 8.03
CA VAL A 103 10.75 6.18 7.68
C VAL A 103 11.03 7.27 8.71
N ALA A 104 10.00 7.91 9.27
CA ALA A 104 10.17 8.87 10.37
C ALA A 104 10.82 8.23 11.61
N GLU A 105 10.48 6.97 11.94
CA GLU A 105 11.15 6.23 13.01
C GLU A 105 12.62 5.95 12.68
N TYR A 106 12.95 5.59 11.44
CA TYR A 106 14.33 5.37 10.99
C TYR A 106 15.16 6.66 11.06
N LEU A 107 14.59 7.79 10.64
CA LEU A 107 15.24 9.09 10.72
C LEU A 107 15.51 9.52 12.17
N GLU A 108 14.59 9.22 13.07
CA GLU A 108 14.75 9.52 14.49
C GLU A 108 15.82 8.65 15.16
N ALA A 109 15.97 7.38 14.73
CA ALA A 109 17.00 6.47 15.21
C ALA A 109 18.43 6.98 14.91
N GLU A 110 18.61 7.89 13.95
CA GLU A 110 19.89 8.55 13.65
C GLU A 110 20.34 9.53 14.76
N GLY A 111 19.41 10.02 15.58
CA GLY A 111 19.67 11.04 16.58
C GLY A 111 20.24 12.32 15.96
N THR A 112 21.46 12.73 16.38
CA THR A 112 22.14 13.92 15.86
C THR A 112 23.01 13.65 14.63
N GLU A 113 23.19 12.37 14.21
CA GLU A 113 24.05 11.95 13.12
C GLU A 113 23.25 11.77 11.82
N THR A 114 22.89 12.89 11.19
CA THR A 114 22.10 12.91 9.95
C THR A 114 22.76 12.06 8.83
N GLY A 115 21.96 11.19 8.20
CA GLY A 115 22.41 10.30 7.13
C GLY A 115 23.22 9.11 7.64
N LYS A 116 23.07 8.76 8.90
CA LYS A 116 23.69 7.56 9.48
C LYS A 116 23.07 6.28 8.93
N TYR A 117 21.76 6.24 8.85
CA TYR A 117 21.01 5.06 8.45
C TYR A 117 20.20 5.27 7.17
N VAL A 118 19.49 6.39 7.05
CA VAL A 118 18.60 6.66 5.92
C VAL A 118 19.30 7.54 4.88
N VAL A 119 19.25 7.11 3.63
CA VAL A 119 19.85 7.87 2.52
C VAL A 119 18.87 8.96 2.08
N ASN A 120 19.35 10.21 2.03
CA ASN A 120 18.63 11.25 1.29
C ASN A 120 18.73 10.97 -0.20
N LEU A 121 17.61 10.72 -0.85
CA LEU A 121 17.54 10.38 -2.27
C LEU A 121 17.60 11.61 -3.19
N GLU A 122 17.37 12.83 -2.68
CA GLU A 122 17.31 14.03 -3.49
C GLU A 122 18.59 14.26 -4.31
N PRO A 123 19.82 14.12 -3.77
CA PRO A 123 21.04 14.24 -4.55
C PRO A 123 21.16 13.20 -5.68
N TYR A 124 20.59 12.01 -5.48
CA TYR A 124 20.54 10.98 -6.52
C TYR A 124 19.47 11.27 -7.57
N ILE A 125 18.30 11.76 -7.15
CA ILE A 125 17.18 12.10 -8.03
C ILE A 125 17.54 13.21 -8.99
N ASP A 126 18.27 14.22 -8.52
CA ASP A 126 18.65 15.43 -9.27
C ASP A 126 20.06 15.31 -9.91
N ASP A 127 20.75 14.16 -9.80
CA ASP A 127 22.07 13.92 -10.40
C ASP A 127 22.00 14.00 -11.93
N GLU A 128 22.96 14.68 -12.55
CA GLU A 128 22.98 14.89 -14.00
C GLU A 128 23.26 13.63 -14.82
N THR A 129 23.79 12.56 -14.18
CA THR A 129 24.21 11.30 -14.84
C THR A 129 23.29 10.13 -14.52
N ILE A 130 22.94 9.95 -13.25
CA ILE A 130 22.15 8.82 -12.77
C ILE A 130 20.73 9.21 -12.31
N GLY A 131 20.40 10.49 -12.35
CA GLY A 131 19.12 11.03 -11.90
C GLY A 131 17.92 10.49 -12.68
N LEU A 132 16.74 10.91 -12.30
CA LEU A 132 15.51 10.51 -12.99
C LEU A 132 15.54 10.98 -14.46
N GLY A 133 15.29 10.05 -15.39
CA GLY A 133 15.30 10.29 -16.84
C GLY A 133 16.68 10.44 -17.45
N LYS A 134 17.78 10.15 -16.75
CA LYS A 134 19.14 10.34 -17.25
C LYS A 134 19.76 9.09 -17.89
N GLU A 135 19.40 7.90 -17.43
CA GLU A 135 19.97 6.65 -17.94
C GLU A 135 19.01 5.96 -18.91
N SER A 136 19.31 6.07 -20.21
CA SER A 136 18.41 5.55 -21.28
C SER A 136 18.18 4.04 -21.20
N TYR A 137 19.14 3.26 -20.69
CA TYR A 137 18.99 1.80 -20.57
C TYR A 137 18.04 1.38 -19.43
N ILE A 138 17.78 2.26 -18.45
CA ILE A 138 16.76 2.03 -17.40
C ILE A 138 15.35 2.32 -17.95
N GLY A 139 15.23 3.27 -18.87
CA GLY A 139 13.98 3.59 -19.54
C GLY A 139 12.98 4.33 -18.64
N ASP A 140 13.47 5.01 -17.58
CA ASP A 140 12.64 5.87 -16.75
C ASP A 140 12.50 7.28 -17.33
N ALA A 141 11.40 7.94 -17.03
CA ALA A 141 11.18 9.35 -17.33
C ALA A 141 11.65 10.26 -16.19
N GLY A 142 11.66 11.55 -16.41
CA GLY A 142 12.12 12.55 -15.44
C GLY A 142 11.23 12.66 -14.19
N LYS A 143 11.60 13.56 -13.28
CA LYS A 143 10.91 13.81 -12.00
C LYS A 143 9.45 14.23 -12.19
N ASP A 144 9.14 15.01 -13.23
CA ASP A 144 7.77 15.49 -13.52
C ASP A 144 6.80 14.36 -13.94
N ASP A 145 7.34 13.18 -14.28
CA ASP A 145 6.56 12.00 -14.60
C ASP A 145 5.99 11.32 -13.35
N VAL A 146 6.60 11.54 -12.17
CA VAL A 146 6.06 11.01 -10.91
C VAL A 146 4.78 11.76 -10.56
N VAL A 147 3.74 11.03 -10.15
CA VAL A 147 2.51 11.64 -9.63
C VAL A 147 2.86 12.45 -8.38
N LYS A 148 2.61 13.77 -8.44
CA LYS A 148 3.08 14.71 -7.43
C LYS A 148 2.70 14.34 -6.00
N GLY A 149 1.44 13.97 -5.77
CA GLY A 149 0.97 13.61 -4.43
C GLY A 149 1.69 12.40 -3.85
N PHE A 150 2.10 11.44 -4.68
CA PHE A 150 2.90 10.29 -4.26
C PHE A 150 4.36 10.68 -3.95
N TYR A 151 4.93 11.58 -4.76
CA TYR A 151 6.27 12.10 -4.52
C TYR A 151 6.35 12.89 -3.21
N ASP A 152 5.33 13.72 -2.95
CA ASP A 152 5.27 14.58 -1.77
C ASP A 152 5.32 13.78 -0.45
N GLU A 153 4.84 12.54 -0.42
CA GLU A 153 4.95 11.66 0.75
C GLU A 153 6.41 11.41 1.16
N GLY A 154 7.31 11.27 0.18
CA GLY A 154 8.74 11.06 0.42
C GLY A 154 9.48 12.28 0.97
N THR A 155 8.82 13.44 1.00
CA THR A 155 9.33 14.73 1.52
C THR A 155 8.58 15.21 2.76
N ALA A 156 7.61 14.45 3.26
CA ALA A 156 6.70 14.86 4.33
C ALA A 156 7.33 14.94 5.73
N TYR A 157 8.64 14.85 5.80
CA TYR A 157 9.41 14.93 7.05
C TYR A 157 9.86 16.38 7.31
N LYS A 158 9.93 16.79 8.58
CA LYS A 158 10.53 18.09 8.96
C LYS A 158 12.06 18.06 8.87
N ARG A 159 12.55 17.49 7.80
CA ARG A 159 13.95 17.35 7.40
C ARG A 159 14.01 17.55 5.88
N GLU A 160 14.83 18.46 5.43
CA GLU A 160 15.00 18.73 4.00
C GLU A 160 15.55 17.50 3.27
N GLY A 161 14.92 17.12 2.15
CA GLY A 161 15.31 16.00 1.33
C GLY A 161 14.15 15.04 1.01
N VAL A 162 14.49 13.96 0.30
CA VAL A 162 13.60 12.86 -0.07
C VAL A 162 14.09 11.58 0.60
N TYR A 163 13.31 11.01 1.49
CA TYR A 163 13.74 9.86 2.30
C TYR A 163 12.99 8.56 2.02
N SER A 164 11.96 8.63 1.16
CA SER A 164 11.34 7.47 0.54
C SER A 164 10.87 7.82 -0.86
N PHE A 165 10.71 6.80 -1.70
CA PHE A 165 10.23 6.98 -3.07
C PHE A 165 9.04 6.03 -3.32
N PRO A 166 7.94 6.49 -3.91
CA PRO A 166 6.78 5.65 -4.17
C PRO A 166 7.08 4.64 -5.28
N VAL A 167 6.54 3.42 -5.14
CA VAL A 167 6.69 2.35 -6.14
C VAL A 167 5.34 1.90 -6.70
N MET A 168 4.37 1.65 -5.84
CA MET A 168 2.99 1.32 -6.21
C MET A 168 2.07 1.94 -5.17
N LYS A 169 0.92 2.46 -5.59
CA LYS A 169 -0.01 3.07 -4.66
C LYS A 169 -1.37 2.36 -4.68
N SER A 170 -2.04 2.44 -3.56
CA SER A 170 -3.42 1.97 -3.37
C SER A 170 -4.18 2.97 -2.51
N SER A 171 -5.48 2.77 -2.40
CA SER A 171 -6.35 3.52 -1.50
C SER A 171 -7.47 2.61 -1.00
N GLU A 172 -8.29 3.09 -0.09
CA GLU A 172 -9.50 2.36 0.27
C GLU A 172 -10.55 2.47 -0.83
N ILE A 173 -11.26 1.37 -1.04
CA ILE A 173 -12.36 1.23 -1.98
C ILE A 173 -13.50 0.48 -1.31
N MET A 174 -14.71 0.65 -1.78
CA MET A 174 -15.86 -0.09 -1.30
C MET A 174 -16.34 -1.12 -2.33
N PHE A 175 -16.28 -2.39 -1.95
CA PHE A 175 -16.82 -3.52 -2.69
C PHE A 175 -18.25 -3.80 -2.25
N TYR A 176 -19.10 -4.27 -3.17
CA TYR A 176 -20.48 -4.58 -2.83
C TYR A 176 -21.05 -5.74 -3.66
N ASN A 177 -21.98 -6.50 -3.09
CA ASN A 177 -22.77 -7.49 -3.81
C ASN A 177 -23.74 -6.74 -4.75
N LYS A 178 -23.44 -6.76 -6.06
CA LYS A 178 -24.14 -5.93 -7.05
C LYS A 178 -25.61 -6.28 -7.18
N GLU A 179 -25.94 -7.55 -7.17
CA GLU A 179 -27.31 -8.02 -7.31
C GLU A 179 -28.18 -7.50 -6.16
N LEU A 180 -27.77 -7.75 -4.92
CA LEU A 180 -28.55 -7.34 -3.74
C LEU A 180 -28.59 -5.81 -3.58
N VAL A 181 -27.47 -5.12 -3.76
CA VAL A 181 -27.43 -3.65 -3.65
C VAL A 181 -28.32 -3.02 -4.71
N PHE A 182 -28.30 -3.51 -5.95
CA PHE A 182 -29.10 -2.98 -7.04
C PHE A 182 -30.60 -3.31 -6.88
N GLU A 183 -30.93 -4.37 -6.17
CA GLU A 183 -32.30 -4.68 -5.77
C GLU A 183 -32.80 -3.73 -4.68
N TYR A 184 -31.99 -3.48 -3.64
CA TYR A 184 -32.41 -2.67 -2.48
C TYR A 184 -32.46 -1.16 -2.77
N LEU A 185 -31.58 -0.63 -3.64
CA LEU A 185 -31.50 0.80 -3.91
C LEU A 185 -32.83 1.43 -4.38
N PRO A 186 -33.56 0.89 -5.38
CA PRO A 186 -34.87 1.46 -5.77
C PRO A 186 -35.97 1.28 -4.72
N MET A 187 -35.82 0.34 -3.79
CA MET A 187 -36.75 0.21 -2.66
C MET A 187 -36.46 1.25 -1.56
N PHE A 188 -35.19 1.64 -1.43
CA PHE A 188 -34.76 2.71 -0.54
C PHE A 188 -35.10 4.10 -1.08
N ASP A 189 -34.88 4.32 -2.39
CA ASP A 189 -35.19 5.54 -3.11
C ASP A 189 -35.63 5.19 -4.54
N GLU A 190 -36.94 5.39 -4.84
CA GLU A 190 -37.51 5.08 -6.15
C GLU A 190 -36.87 5.81 -7.33
N THR A 191 -36.19 6.92 -7.08
CA THR A 191 -35.47 7.66 -8.12
C THR A 191 -34.26 6.88 -8.64
N LEU A 192 -33.71 5.93 -7.87
CA LEU A 192 -32.58 5.07 -8.21
C LEU A 192 -32.98 3.86 -9.06
N SER A 193 -33.73 4.11 -10.14
CA SER A 193 -34.37 3.07 -10.95
C SER A 193 -33.53 2.49 -12.07
N THR A 194 -32.38 3.11 -12.42
CA THR A 194 -31.48 2.66 -13.49
C THR A 194 -30.08 2.36 -12.95
N SER A 195 -29.32 1.47 -13.63
CA SER A 195 -27.95 1.14 -13.23
C SER A 195 -27.08 2.39 -13.11
N SER A 196 -27.12 3.30 -14.08
CA SER A 196 -26.34 4.55 -14.05
C SER A 196 -26.67 5.42 -12.83
N LYS A 197 -27.96 5.54 -12.44
CA LYS A 197 -28.33 6.30 -11.24
C LYS A 197 -27.88 5.63 -9.95
N LYS A 198 -27.93 4.29 -9.88
CA LYS A 198 -27.46 3.51 -8.73
C LYS A 198 -25.95 3.67 -8.57
N GLU A 199 -25.17 3.52 -9.66
CA GLU A 199 -23.72 3.71 -9.65
C GLU A 199 -23.33 5.15 -9.30
N ALA A 200 -24.03 6.16 -9.83
CA ALA A 200 -23.81 7.56 -9.49
C ALA A 200 -24.06 7.81 -7.98
N PHE A 201 -25.14 7.28 -7.43
CA PHE A 201 -25.44 7.38 -5.99
C PHE A 201 -24.33 6.74 -5.16
N LEU A 202 -23.94 5.49 -5.45
CA LEU A 202 -22.89 4.76 -4.74
C LEU A 202 -21.55 5.50 -4.75
N ASN A 203 -21.19 6.16 -5.86
CA ASN A 203 -19.94 6.90 -5.99
C ASN A 203 -19.96 8.32 -5.38
N THR A 204 -21.11 8.80 -4.92
CA THR A 204 -21.27 10.17 -4.39
C THR A 204 -21.94 10.24 -3.02
N MET A 205 -22.29 9.09 -2.42
CA MET A 205 -22.99 9.09 -1.15
C MET A 205 -22.11 9.58 0.01
N THR A 206 -22.77 10.30 0.92
CA THR A 206 -22.17 10.67 2.20
C THR A 206 -22.25 9.50 3.18
N TRP A 207 -21.46 9.57 4.26
CA TRP A 207 -21.56 8.60 5.36
C TRP A 207 -22.97 8.53 5.95
N THR A 208 -23.66 9.66 6.06
CA THR A 208 -25.06 9.68 6.53
C THR A 208 -26.01 8.93 5.59
N GLN A 209 -25.89 9.15 4.28
CA GLN A 209 -26.68 8.41 3.29
C GLN A 209 -26.37 6.92 3.31
N PHE A 210 -25.10 6.55 3.45
CA PHE A 210 -24.67 5.17 3.57
C PHE A 210 -25.30 4.50 4.79
N MET A 211 -25.17 5.09 5.99
CA MET A 211 -25.76 4.52 7.21
C MET A 211 -27.30 4.43 7.14
N ASN A 212 -27.97 5.40 6.52
CA ASN A 212 -29.41 5.33 6.28
C ASN A 212 -29.78 4.16 5.36
N PHE A 213 -29.00 3.94 4.30
CA PHE A 213 -29.19 2.80 3.41
C PHE A 213 -28.97 1.47 4.15
N LEU A 214 -27.90 1.34 4.94
CA LEU A 214 -27.65 0.12 5.74
C LEU A 214 -28.79 -0.14 6.74
N SER A 215 -29.30 0.90 7.38
CA SER A 215 -30.44 0.79 8.30
C SER A 215 -31.73 0.33 7.59
N PHE A 216 -31.97 0.84 6.37
CA PHE A 216 -33.05 0.36 5.52
C PHE A 216 -32.90 -1.13 5.21
N VAL A 217 -31.71 -1.55 4.71
CA VAL A 217 -31.42 -2.96 4.38
C VAL A 217 -31.65 -3.87 5.60
N LYS A 218 -31.10 -3.51 6.76
CA LYS A 218 -31.25 -4.28 8.01
C LYS A 218 -32.73 -4.45 8.40
N THR A 219 -33.50 -3.37 8.26
CA THR A 219 -34.96 -3.39 8.55
C THR A 219 -35.72 -4.24 7.53
N TYR A 220 -35.35 -4.11 6.25
CA TYR A 220 -36.00 -4.90 5.18
C TYR A 220 -35.78 -6.40 5.40
N MET A 221 -34.53 -6.82 5.61
CA MET A 221 -34.16 -8.22 5.86
C MET A 221 -34.89 -8.82 7.07
N LYS A 222 -35.01 -8.06 8.17
CA LYS A 222 -35.74 -8.48 9.37
C LYS A 222 -37.24 -8.76 9.07
N ASN A 223 -37.81 -8.05 8.11
CA ASN A 223 -39.23 -8.19 7.75
C ASN A 223 -39.46 -9.21 6.61
N HIS A 224 -38.39 -9.73 6.00
CA HIS A 224 -38.46 -10.65 4.86
C HIS A 224 -37.46 -11.81 5.10
N GLU A 225 -37.81 -12.68 6.05
CA GLU A 225 -36.93 -13.76 6.52
C GLU A 225 -36.51 -14.75 5.43
N ASP A 226 -37.36 -14.95 4.41
CA ASP A 226 -37.07 -15.86 3.28
C ASP A 226 -36.30 -15.19 2.12
N HIS A 227 -35.91 -13.92 2.25
CA HIS A 227 -35.19 -13.23 1.19
C HIS A 227 -33.76 -13.80 1.02
N PRO A 228 -33.25 -13.99 -0.21
CA PRO A 228 -31.90 -14.52 -0.46
C PRO A 228 -30.77 -13.76 0.25
N GLY A 229 -30.93 -12.44 0.47
CA GLY A 229 -29.99 -11.62 1.22
C GLY A 229 -29.99 -11.82 2.73
N ASN A 230 -30.77 -12.75 3.27
CA ASN A 230 -30.98 -12.94 4.71
C ASN A 230 -29.78 -13.61 5.43
N ASN A 231 -28.72 -13.98 4.68
CA ASN A 231 -27.45 -14.45 5.23
C ASN A 231 -26.57 -13.30 5.74
N ILE A 232 -26.93 -12.04 5.43
CA ILE A 232 -26.17 -10.86 5.85
C ILE A 232 -26.28 -10.68 7.37
N GLU A 233 -25.20 -10.89 8.08
CA GLU A 233 -25.09 -10.69 9.52
C GLU A 233 -24.98 -9.19 9.85
N VAL A 234 -24.02 -8.51 9.17
CA VAL A 234 -23.80 -7.07 9.28
C VAL A 234 -23.67 -6.49 7.87
N PRO A 235 -24.46 -5.47 7.50
CA PRO A 235 -24.50 -4.97 6.12
C PRO A 235 -23.16 -4.37 5.64
N ALA A 236 -22.32 -3.81 6.52
CA ALA A 236 -21.04 -3.23 6.12
C ALA A 236 -19.90 -3.69 7.02
N PHE A 237 -18.77 -3.99 6.39
CA PHE A 237 -17.50 -4.32 7.03
C PHE A 237 -16.43 -3.29 6.66
N TYR A 238 -15.55 -2.92 7.61
CA TYR A 238 -14.44 -2.00 7.37
C TYR A 238 -13.12 -2.61 7.82
N ASP A 239 -12.18 -2.79 6.90
CA ASP A 239 -10.94 -3.53 7.14
C ASP A 239 -9.90 -2.80 7.99
N SER A 240 -10.01 -1.48 8.14
CA SER A 240 -9.04 -0.69 8.89
C SER A 240 -9.69 0.31 9.83
N ASP A 241 -9.77 -0.02 11.12
CA ASP A 241 -10.25 0.89 12.17
C ASP A 241 -9.47 2.22 12.17
N ALA A 242 -8.16 2.16 11.94
CA ALA A 242 -7.31 3.35 11.88
C ALA A 242 -7.66 4.25 10.69
N ASN A 243 -7.84 3.67 9.50
CA ASN A 243 -8.19 4.45 8.31
C ASN A 243 -9.58 5.07 8.44
N LEU A 244 -10.56 4.33 8.98
CA LEU A 244 -11.89 4.86 9.23
C LEU A 244 -11.81 6.09 10.15
N MET A 245 -11.04 6.01 11.25
CA MET A 245 -10.83 7.12 12.18
C MET A 245 -10.16 8.31 11.50
N ILE A 246 -9.04 8.08 10.82
CA ILE A 246 -8.23 9.14 10.21
C ILE A 246 -9.00 9.82 9.08
N SER A 247 -9.59 9.05 8.16
CA SER A 247 -10.38 9.60 7.06
C SER A 247 -11.54 10.45 7.56
N LYS A 248 -12.28 9.98 8.59
CA LYS A 248 -13.38 10.72 9.19
C LYS A 248 -12.92 12.03 9.85
N MET A 249 -11.78 12.02 10.56
CA MET A 249 -11.21 13.23 11.15
C MET A 249 -10.89 14.28 10.06
N TYR A 250 -10.19 13.88 9.00
CA TYR A 250 -9.79 14.81 7.96
C TYR A 250 -10.96 15.28 7.08
N GLN A 251 -11.92 14.40 6.73
CA GLN A 251 -13.12 14.78 5.99
C GLN A 251 -13.94 15.85 6.73
N ASN A 252 -13.90 15.83 8.07
CA ASN A 252 -14.63 16.76 8.92
C ASN A 252 -13.75 17.93 9.44
N ASN A 253 -12.49 18.03 9.02
CA ASN A 253 -11.51 18.99 9.55
C ASN A 253 -11.33 18.90 11.07
N TYR A 254 -11.40 17.72 11.63
CA TYR A 254 -11.13 17.47 13.03
C TYR A 254 -9.63 17.24 13.27
N PRO A 255 -9.08 17.65 14.41
CA PRO A 255 -7.68 17.45 14.73
C PRO A 255 -7.31 15.96 14.78
N TYR A 256 -6.12 15.63 14.24
CA TYR A 256 -5.51 14.30 14.36
C TYR A 256 -4.11 14.40 14.97
N LEU A 257 -3.12 14.76 14.20
CA LEU A 257 -1.74 14.99 14.58
C LEU A 257 -1.27 16.30 13.97
N SER A 258 -0.26 16.94 14.57
CA SER A 258 0.43 18.06 13.98
C SER A 258 1.94 17.98 14.20
N ILE A 259 2.70 18.75 13.43
CA ILE A 259 4.16 18.93 13.58
C ILE A 259 4.43 20.42 13.64
N ASP A 260 5.15 20.88 14.65
CA ASP A 260 5.59 22.27 14.75
C ASP A 260 6.77 22.58 13.79
N ASP A 261 7.19 23.85 13.74
CA ASP A 261 8.29 24.30 12.89
C ASP A 261 9.65 23.70 13.28
N ASN A 262 9.79 23.15 14.48
CA ASN A 262 10.99 22.48 14.95
C ASN A 262 10.96 20.96 14.68
N GLY A 263 9.93 20.45 14.01
CA GLY A 263 9.78 19.04 13.72
C GLY A 263 9.20 18.21 14.87
N LYS A 264 8.76 18.87 15.94
CA LYS A 264 8.17 18.16 17.09
C LYS A 264 6.71 17.83 16.82
N GLY A 265 6.39 16.54 16.92
CA GLY A 265 5.03 16.06 16.78
C GLY A 265 4.14 16.39 17.99
N SER A 266 2.84 16.50 17.72
CA SER A 266 1.77 16.66 18.71
C SER A 266 0.63 15.70 18.45
N VAL A 267 -0.02 15.26 19.53
CA VAL A 267 -1.17 14.35 19.53
C VAL A 267 -2.41 15.16 19.81
N ASP A 268 -3.22 15.43 18.80
CA ASP A 268 -4.30 16.41 18.85
C ASP A 268 -5.70 15.78 18.74
N PHE A 269 -5.82 14.47 18.55
CA PHE A 269 -7.09 13.79 18.28
C PHE A 269 -8.05 13.67 19.48
N ASN A 270 -7.62 13.94 20.70
CA ASN A 270 -8.49 13.82 21.88
C ASN A 270 -9.38 15.07 22.05
N THR A 271 -10.35 15.25 21.19
CA THR A 271 -11.27 16.39 21.16
C THR A 271 -12.73 15.97 21.38
N ALA A 272 -13.59 16.93 21.67
CA ALA A 272 -15.02 16.68 21.84
C ALA A 272 -15.66 16.20 20.54
N GLU A 273 -15.24 16.75 19.41
CA GLU A 273 -15.75 16.41 18.07
C GLU A 273 -15.43 14.96 17.71
N ASN A 274 -14.17 14.54 17.91
CA ASN A 274 -13.73 13.17 17.66
C ASN A 274 -14.45 12.16 18.55
N LYS A 275 -14.69 12.48 19.82
CA LYS A 275 -15.48 11.65 20.74
C LYS A 275 -16.93 11.54 20.33
N ALA A 276 -17.55 12.64 19.88
CA ALA A 276 -18.93 12.64 19.44
C ALA A 276 -19.11 11.77 18.18
N PHE A 277 -18.17 11.84 17.24
CA PHE A 277 -18.24 11.01 16.05
C PHE A 277 -18.03 9.50 16.38
N VAL A 278 -17.11 9.15 17.29
CA VAL A 278 -16.95 7.75 17.75
C VAL A 278 -18.19 7.25 18.48
N THR A 279 -18.86 8.11 19.27
CA THR A 279 -20.15 7.78 19.89
C THR A 279 -21.22 7.46 18.84
N THR A 280 -21.26 8.20 17.73
CA THR A 280 -22.17 7.93 16.62
C THR A 280 -21.82 6.61 15.91
N LEU A 281 -20.54 6.33 15.68
CA LEU A 281 -20.11 5.05 15.13
C LEU A 281 -20.45 3.86 16.03
N LYS A 282 -20.30 4.00 17.35
CA LYS A 282 -20.73 2.98 18.33
C LYS A 282 -22.22 2.70 18.22
N ALA A 283 -23.04 3.75 18.10
CA ALA A 283 -24.49 3.56 17.93
C ALA A 283 -24.83 2.79 16.63
N ASN A 284 -24.11 3.05 15.53
CA ASN A 284 -24.27 2.29 14.28
C ASN A 284 -23.80 0.83 14.43
N TYR A 285 -22.69 0.60 15.14
CA TYR A 285 -22.22 -0.74 15.48
C TYR A 285 -23.25 -1.50 16.33
N ASP A 286 -23.78 -0.90 17.40
CA ASP A 286 -24.79 -1.48 18.29
C ASP A 286 -26.11 -1.80 17.55
N ALA A 287 -26.43 -1.00 16.54
CA ALA A 287 -27.56 -1.27 15.65
C ALA A 287 -27.26 -2.40 14.63
N GLY A 288 -26.03 -2.94 14.60
CA GLY A 288 -25.59 -3.99 13.71
C GLY A 288 -25.52 -3.54 12.25
N LEU A 289 -25.15 -2.26 11.99
CA LEU A 289 -25.05 -1.70 10.65
C LEU A 289 -23.65 -1.83 10.07
N ILE A 290 -22.63 -1.78 10.93
CA ILE A 290 -21.22 -1.83 10.55
C ILE A 290 -20.41 -2.61 11.59
N THR A 291 -19.42 -3.36 11.13
CA THR A 291 -18.37 -3.95 11.98
C THR A 291 -16.98 -3.68 11.39
N THR A 292 -15.93 -4.06 12.09
CA THR A 292 -14.55 -3.82 11.66
C THR A 292 -13.64 -5.02 11.89
N LYS A 293 -12.53 -5.09 11.16
CA LYS A 293 -11.48 -6.09 11.36
C LYS A 293 -10.93 -6.08 12.79
N GLY A 294 -10.82 -4.91 13.41
CA GLY A 294 -10.36 -4.80 14.80
C GLY A 294 -11.24 -5.56 15.79
N VAL A 295 -12.55 -5.59 15.53
CA VAL A 295 -13.53 -6.34 16.32
C VAL A 295 -13.51 -7.83 15.99
N GLU A 296 -13.68 -8.17 14.72
CA GLU A 296 -13.90 -9.55 14.24
C GLU A 296 -12.63 -10.39 14.17
N LYS A 297 -11.45 -9.74 14.10
CA LYS A 297 -10.13 -10.37 13.91
C LYS A 297 -9.95 -11.09 12.58
N GLU A 298 -10.82 -10.83 11.63
CA GLU A 298 -10.82 -11.33 10.25
C GLU A 298 -10.92 -10.16 9.28
N TYR A 299 -10.54 -10.36 8.03
CA TYR A 299 -10.77 -9.40 6.96
C TYR A 299 -12.21 -9.50 6.45
N GLY A 300 -12.78 -8.37 6.10
CA GLY A 300 -14.13 -8.28 5.53
C GLY A 300 -14.30 -9.07 4.24
N SER A 301 -13.22 -9.25 3.48
CA SER A 301 -13.21 -10.08 2.26
C SER A 301 -13.60 -11.54 2.52
N ALA A 302 -13.34 -12.08 3.71
CA ALA A 302 -13.82 -13.42 4.09
C ALA A 302 -15.35 -13.44 4.25
N TRP A 303 -15.88 -12.47 4.99
CA TRP A 303 -17.33 -12.30 5.18
C TRP A 303 -18.05 -11.95 3.88
N PHE A 304 -17.45 -11.13 3.05
CA PHE A 304 -18.01 -10.70 1.77
C PHE A 304 -18.22 -11.89 0.80
N LYS A 305 -17.20 -12.73 0.65
CA LYS A 305 -17.29 -13.94 -0.18
C LYS A 305 -18.32 -14.96 0.30
N GLU A 306 -18.58 -14.98 1.60
CA GLU A 306 -19.58 -15.84 2.23
C GLU A 306 -20.99 -15.22 2.29
N GLU A 307 -21.16 -14.03 1.69
CA GLU A 307 -22.42 -13.26 1.70
C GLU A 307 -22.89 -12.89 3.13
N ARG A 308 -21.97 -12.80 4.09
CA ARG A 308 -22.25 -12.38 5.48
C ARG A 308 -22.24 -10.87 5.64
N THR A 309 -21.66 -10.16 4.69
CA THR A 309 -21.73 -8.69 4.58
C THR A 309 -22.08 -8.26 3.16
N LEU A 310 -22.80 -7.14 3.04
CA LEU A 310 -23.25 -6.60 1.75
C LEU A 310 -22.18 -5.67 1.13
N PHE A 311 -21.45 -4.96 1.99
CA PHE A 311 -20.36 -4.06 1.62
C PHE A 311 -19.08 -4.43 2.40
N ASP A 312 -17.95 -4.42 1.71
CA ASP A 312 -16.63 -4.47 2.33
C ASP A 312 -15.82 -3.24 1.94
N ILE A 313 -15.30 -2.49 2.91
CA ILE A 313 -14.44 -1.33 2.68
C ILE A 313 -13.03 -1.71 3.10
N GLY A 314 -12.16 -1.83 2.10
CA GLY A 314 -10.79 -2.27 2.30
C GLY A 314 -9.82 -1.65 1.29
N SER A 315 -8.56 -2.07 1.36
CA SER A 315 -7.54 -1.61 0.43
C SER A 315 -7.81 -2.12 -0.99
N SER A 316 -7.64 -1.24 -1.98
CA SER A 316 -7.65 -1.63 -3.39
C SER A 316 -6.60 -2.71 -3.68
N GLY A 317 -5.44 -2.67 -3.00
CA GLY A 317 -4.41 -3.71 -3.09
C GLY A 317 -4.81 -5.10 -2.58
N GLY A 318 -6.02 -5.23 -2.04
CA GLY A 318 -6.64 -6.49 -1.62
C GLY A 318 -7.78 -6.96 -2.53
N SER A 319 -7.95 -6.35 -3.70
CA SER A 319 -9.10 -6.60 -4.60
C SER A 319 -9.25 -8.07 -4.99
N GLY A 320 -8.17 -8.77 -5.27
CA GLY A 320 -8.21 -10.19 -5.62
C GLY A 320 -8.81 -11.10 -4.54
N TYR A 321 -8.79 -10.67 -3.28
CA TYR A 321 -9.41 -11.39 -2.18
C TYR A 321 -10.93 -11.23 -2.10
N GLN A 322 -11.52 -10.30 -2.87
CA GLN A 322 -12.96 -10.03 -2.88
C GLN A 322 -13.76 -10.94 -3.81
N ASN A 323 -13.08 -11.72 -4.66
CA ASN A 323 -13.75 -12.56 -5.65
C ASN A 323 -14.50 -13.74 -4.97
N PRO A 324 -15.85 -13.84 -5.12
CA PRO A 324 -16.62 -14.89 -4.49
C PRO A 324 -16.26 -16.26 -5.08
N THR A 325 -16.13 -17.26 -4.20
CA THR A 325 -15.80 -18.64 -4.59
C THR A 325 -16.95 -19.25 -5.39
N GLY A 326 -16.74 -19.48 -6.69
CA GLY A 326 -17.78 -20.08 -7.55
C GLY A 326 -18.75 -19.09 -8.18
N GLY A 327 -18.50 -17.77 -8.08
CA GLY A 327 -19.26 -16.74 -8.79
C GLY A 327 -20.71 -16.60 -8.35
N GLN A 328 -20.98 -16.69 -7.03
CA GLN A 328 -22.32 -16.60 -6.47
C GLN A 328 -23.00 -15.25 -6.76
N PHE A 329 -22.21 -14.18 -6.87
CA PHE A 329 -22.67 -12.83 -7.18
C PHE A 329 -21.59 -12.04 -7.94
N THR A 330 -21.99 -10.97 -8.58
CA THR A 330 -21.10 -10.01 -9.25
C THR A 330 -20.57 -9.00 -8.23
N VAL A 331 -19.26 -8.82 -8.19
CA VAL A 331 -18.62 -7.78 -7.36
C VAL A 331 -18.80 -6.43 -8.03
N GLY A 332 -19.51 -5.52 -7.36
CA GLY A 332 -19.52 -4.12 -7.69
C GLY A 332 -18.46 -3.36 -6.91
N VAL A 333 -17.97 -2.27 -7.47
CA VAL A 333 -16.97 -1.39 -6.82
C VAL A 333 -17.39 0.06 -6.91
N CYS A 334 -17.13 0.83 -5.86
CA CYS A 334 -17.42 2.26 -5.82
C CYS A 334 -16.50 2.96 -4.80
N LYS A 335 -16.55 4.29 -4.81
CA LYS A 335 -15.81 5.13 -3.86
C LYS A 335 -16.29 4.89 -2.43
N VAL A 336 -15.39 5.04 -1.47
CA VAL A 336 -15.75 5.09 -0.06
C VAL A 336 -16.57 6.35 0.21
N PRO A 337 -17.63 6.31 1.05
CA PRO A 337 -18.41 7.49 1.37
C PRO A 337 -17.57 8.63 1.95
N ALA A 338 -17.94 9.87 1.64
CA ALA A 338 -17.23 11.06 2.12
C ALA A 338 -18.18 12.07 2.78
N ASP A 339 -17.68 12.76 3.82
CA ASP A 339 -18.43 13.84 4.48
C ASP A 339 -18.10 15.22 3.90
N ASN A 340 -19.02 16.16 4.05
CA ASN A 340 -18.81 17.60 3.81
C ASN A 340 -18.31 17.97 2.40
N ASN A 341 -18.57 17.15 1.39
CA ASN A 341 -17.97 17.27 0.05
C ASN A 341 -16.44 17.36 0.09
N ASN A 342 -15.82 16.74 1.08
CA ASN A 342 -14.39 16.68 1.29
C ASN A 342 -13.90 15.23 1.17
N PRO A 343 -13.80 14.66 -0.04
CA PRO A 343 -13.47 13.26 -0.27
C PRO A 343 -11.96 13.00 -0.09
N LEU A 344 -11.48 13.09 1.12
CA LEU A 344 -10.10 12.76 1.46
C LEU A 344 -9.97 11.28 1.77
N TYR A 345 -8.99 10.63 1.16
CA TYR A 345 -8.74 9.20 1.27
C TYR A 345 -7.29 8.94 1.68
N VAL A 346 -7.08 7.97 2.56
CA VAL A 346 -5.72 7.60 3.00
C VAL A 346 -4.95 7.02 1.82
N SER A 347 -3.83 7.66 1.50
CA SER A 347 -2.87 7.09 0.55
C SER A 347 -2.20 5.88 1.17
N GLN A 348 -2.21 4.77 0.46
CA GLN A 348 -1.62 3.50 0.86
C GLN A 348 -0.66 3.00 -0.20
N GLY A 349 -0.05 1.85 0.04
CA GLY A 349 0.77 1.15 -0.91
C GLY A 349 2.26 1.26 -0.63
N VAL A 350 3.05 0.75 -1.57
CA VAL A 350 4.48 0.54 -1.40
C VAL A 350 5.24 1.82 -1.70
N SER A 351 5.92 2.36 -0.69
CA SER A 351 7.08 3.22 -0.86
C SER A 351 8.34 2.47 -0.40
N MET A 352 9.49 2.87 -0.87
CA MET A 352 10.77 2.27 -0.51
C MET A 352 11.75 3.32 0.01
N ALA A 353 12.54 2.94 1.01
CA ALA A 353 13.64 3.71 1.55
C ALA A 353 14.97 3.00 1.27
N VAL A 354 16.00 3.77 0.93
CA VAL A 354 17.39 3.28 0.82
C VAL A 354 18.08 3.51 2.15
N LEU A 355 18.72 2.45 2.66
CA LEU A 355 19.43 2.48 3.92
C LEU A 355 20.94 2.26 3.71
N LYS A 356 21.73 2.92 4.53
CA LYS A 356 23.19 2.88 4.47
C LYS A 356 23.74 1.74 5.31
N HIS A 357 23.68 0.52 4.77
CA HIS A 357 24.18 -0.69 5.42
C HIS A 357 25.43 -1.21 4.73
N ASP A 358 26.54 -1.37 5.49
CA ASP A 358 27.84 -1.83 5.00
C ASP A 358 28.26 -1.15 3.69
N ASP A 359 28.07 0.18 3.64
CA ASP A 359 28.30 0.98 2.44
C ASP A 359 29.24 2.15 2.68
N PRO A 360 30.55 1.88 2.91
CA PRO A 360 31.51 2.94 3.19
C PRO A 360 31.78 3.85 1.99
N THR A 361 31.47 3.40 0.78
CA THR A 361 31.72 4.12 -0.47
C THR A 361 30.49 4.80 -1.04
N GLY A 362 29.28 4.46 -0.58
CA GLY A 362 28.01 4.89 -1.14
C GLY A 362 27.60 4.14 -2.42
N GLU A 363 28.33 3.09 -2.81
CA GLU A 363 27.99 2.31 -4.00
C GLU A 363 26.73 1.48 -3.84
N LYS A 364 26.51 0.85 -2.68
CA LYS A 364 25.29 0.08 -2.44
C LYS A 364 24.06 0.99 -2.49
N ALA A 365 24.12 2.15 -1.84
CA ALA A 365 23.06 3.16 -1.89
C ALA A 365 22.76 3.64 -3.32
N LYS A 366 23.82 3.87 -4.11
CA LYS A 366 23.70 4.26 -5.53
C LYS A 366 22.95 3.19 -6.34
N TYR A 367 23.33 1.92 -6.25
CA TYR A 367 22.70 0.87 -7.03
C TYR A 367 21.31 0.46 -6.47
N ALA A 368 21.09 0.57 -5.17
CA ALA A 368 19.75 0.44 -4.58
C ALA A 368 18.81 1.54 -5.11
N TYR A 369 19.27 2.79 -5.21
CA TYR A 369 18.51 3.88 -5.84
C TYR A 369 18.26 3.59 -7.34
N LYS A 370 19.27 3.13 -8.09
CA LYS A 370 19.10 2.81 -9.52
C LYS A 370 18.11 1.65 -9.73
N PHE A 371 18.11 0.66 -8.85
CA PHE A 371 17.11 -0.41 -8.88
C PHE A 371 15.69 0.12 -8.56
N LEU A 372 15.55 0.95 -7.55
CA LEU A 372 14.30 1.64 -7.23
C LEU A 372 13.79 2.45 -8.43
N LYS A 373 14.67 3.20 -9.11
CA LYS A 373 14.39 3.92 -10.35
C LYS A 373 13.91 2.98 -11.47
N TYR A 374 14.55 1.82 -11.63
CA TYR A 374 14.19 0.81 -12.61
C TYR A 374 12.81 0.20 -12.33
N LEU A 375 12.52 -0.15 -11.07
CA LEU A 375 11.20 -0.64 -10.65
C LEU A 375 10.07 0.35 -10.94
N THR A 376 10.40 1.64 -10.98
CA THR A 376 9.45 2.71 -11.29
C THR A 376 9.56 3.23 -12.73
N SER A 377 10.31 2.58 -13.63
CA SER A 377 10.23 2.88 -15.06
C SER A 377 8.86 2.50 -15.63
N ALA A 378 8.39 3.18 -16.68
CA ALA A 378 7.01 3.08 -17.16
C ALA A 378 6.53 1.63 -17.35
N SER A 379 7.29 0.82 -18.08
CA SER A 379 6.89 -0.57 -18.38
C SER A 379 6.97 -1.50 -17.17
N VAL A 380 8.00 -1.34 -16.31
CA VAL A 380 8.15 -2.16 -15.11
C VAL A 380 7.10 -1.78 -14.09
N ASN A 381 6.84 -0.49 -13.90
CA ASN A 381 5.84 0.00 -12.96
C ASN A 381 4.41 -0.43 -13.35
N ALA A 382 4.06 -0.34 -14.64
CA ALA A 382 2.81 -0.88 -15.15
C ALA A 382 2.71 -2.41 -14.90
N TYR A 383 3.78 -3.15 -15.16
CA TYR A 383 3.80 -4.60 -14.96
C TYR A 383 3.65 -4.98 -13.48
N LEU A 384 4.31 -4.27 -12.57
CA LEU A 384 4.17 -4.48 -11.11
C LEU A 384 2.71 -4.36 -10.67
N CYS A 385 1.98 -3.36 -11.19
CA CYS A 385 0.60 -3.11 -10.81
C CYS A 385 -0.39 -4.08 -11.47
N VAL A 386 -0.16 -4.48 -12.72
CA VAL A 386 -1.07 -5.38 -13.46
C VAL A 386 -0.84 -6.85 -13.12
N ASN A 387 0.42 -7.29 -13.01
CA ASN A 387 0.76 -8.71 -12.86
C ASN A 387 1.37 -9.07 -11.51
N GLY A 388 1.83 -8.08 -10.76
CA GLY A 388 2.48 -8.31 -9.47
C GLY A 388 1.54 -8.15 -8.28
N SER A 389 0.57 -7.25 -8.37
CA SER A 389 -0.29 -6.92 -7.23
C SER A 389 -1.62 -6.30 -7.69
N GLU A 390 -2.66 -7.08 -7.65
CA GLU A 390 -4.01 -6.68 -8.06
C GLU A 390 -4.53 -5.46 -7.29
N GLY A 391 -5.05 -4.46 -8.02
CA GLY A 391 -5.68 -3.25 -7.46
C GLY A 391 -4.71 -2.14 -7.00
N TYR A 392 -3.41 -2.30 -7.22
CA TYR A 392 -2.45 -1.20 -7.12
C TYR A 392 -2.41 -0.38 -8.40
N ILE A 393 -1.99 0.88 -8.29
CA ILE A 393 -1.80 1.78 -9.41
C ILE A 393 -0.34 2.23 -9.53
N PRO A 394 0.15 2.48 -10.76
CA PRO A 394 1.48 3.00 -11.00
C PRO A 394 1.70 4.38 -10.39
N VAL A 395 2.96 4.69 -10.12
CA VAL A 395 3.37 6.01 -9.58
C VAL A 395 3.90 6.96 -10.66
N ARG A 396 3.98 6.48 -11.90
CA ARG A 396 4.45 7.24 -13.06
C ARG A 396 3.30 7.50 -14.03
N LYS A 397 3.17 8.75 -14.48
CA LYS A 397 2.20 9.14 -15.52
C LYS A 397 2.41 8.36 -16.82
N SER A 398 3.68 8.19 -17.23
CA SER A 398 4.04 7.41 -18.41
C SER A 398 3.68 5.93 -18.31
N ALA A 399 3.56 5.38 -17.10
CA ALA A 399 3.11 3.99 -16.91
C ALA A 399 1.63 3.83 -17.24
N TYR A 400 0.81 4.85 -17.01
CA TYR A 400 -0.61 4.87 -17.41
C TYR A 400 -0.79 4.80 -18.93
N GLU A 401 0.15 5.36 -19.70
CA GLU A 401 0.12 5.41 -21.15
C GLU A 401 0.64 4.13 -21.83
N THR A 402 1.14 3.16 -21.05
CA THR A 402 1.62 1.89 -21.61
C THR A 402 0.45 1.05 -22.13
N ASN A 403 0.66 0.33 -23.25
CA ASN A 403 -0.36 -0.57 -23.79
C ASN A 403 -0.83 -1.61 -22.75
N LEU A 404 0.09 -2.08 -21.89
CA LEU A 404 -0.26 -3.04 -20.86
C LEU A 404 -1.29 -2.45 -19.87
N PHE A 405 -1.07 -1.23 -19.41
CA PHE A 405 -1.96 -0.61 -18.43
C PHE A 405 -3.27 -0.12 -19.05
N GLN A 406 -3.22 0.37 -20.30
CA GLN A 406 -4.43 0.76 -21.03
C GLN A 406 -5.34 -0.44 -21.30
N ASN A 407 -4.79 -1.55 -21.79
CA ASN A 407 -5.56 -2.78 -21.97
C ASN A 407 -6.17 -3.28 -20.66
N TYR A 408 -5.42 -3.19 -19.56
CA TYR A 408 -5.93 -3.55 -18.23
C TYR A 408 -7.13 -2.68 -17.80
N LEU A 409 -7.11 -1.37 -18.07
CA LEU A 409 -8.26 -0.50 -17.76
C LEU A 409 -9.47 -0.82 -18.66
N GLU A 410 -9.23 -1.17 -19.95
CA GLU A 410 -10.29 -1.59 -20.88
C GLU A 410 -11.01 -2.86 -20.40
N GLU A 411 -10.30 -3.83 -19.82
CA GLU A 411 -10.92 -5.01 -19.20
C GLU A 411 -11.91 -4.63 -18.08
N GLY A 412 -11.64 -3.55 -17.34
CA GLY A 412 -12.55 -3.00 -16.33
C GLY A 412 -13.85 -2.42 -16.92
N GLU A 413 -13.77 -1.81 -18.10
CA GLU A 413 -14.95 -1.33 -18.83
C GLU A 413 -15.79 -2.51 -19.36
N GLU A 414 -15.18 -3.63 -19.72
CA GLU A 414 -15.81 -4.85 -20.16
C GLU A 414 -16.46 -5.65 -19.01
N GLY A 415 -16.19 -5.31 -17.76
CA GLY A 415 -16.87 -5.85 -16.58
C GLY A 415 -15.99 -6.53 -15.54
N GLU A 416 -14.67 -6.63 -15.77
CA GLU A 416 -13.74 -7.13 -14.76
C GLU A 416 -13.59 -6.13 -13.61
N PHE A 417 -13.86 -6.56 -12.38
CA PHE A 417 -13.93 -5.61 -11.25
C PHE A 417 -12.56 -5.12 -10.76
N VAL A 418 -11.51 -5.93 -10.85
CA VAL A 418 -10.17 -5.54 -10.35
C VAL A 418 -9.57 -4.41 -11.19
N PRO A 419 -9.57 -4.42 -12.52
CA PRO A 419 -9.18 -3.27 -13.33
C PRO A 419 -10.04 -2.03 -13.08
N LYS A 420 -11.35 -2.22 -12.87
CA LYS A 420 -12.26 -1.12 -12.50
C LYS A 420 -11.91 -0.49 -11.15
N VAL A 421 -11.38 -1.26 -10.19
CA VAL A 421 -10.84 -0.72 -8.93
C VAL A 421 -9.70 0.24 -9.22
N ALA A 422 -8.75 -0.13 -10.08
CA ALA A 422 -7.63 0.73 -10.44
C ALA A 422 -8.11 2.07 -11.04
N ASP A 423 -9.07 2.03 -11.97
CA ASP A 423 -9.67 3.24 -12.56
C ASP A 423 -10.31 4.15 -11.50
N ILE A 424 -11.12 3.58 -10.60
CA ILE A 424 -11.74 4.35 -9.51
C ILE A 424 -10.68 4.94 -8.58
N VAL A 425 -9.64 4.20 -8.22
CA VAL A 425 -8.57 4.67 -7.34
C VAL A 425 -7.80 5.83 -7.98
N ILE A 426 -7.48 5.76 -9.28
CA ILE A 426 -6.85 6.86 -10.01
C ILE A 426 -7.71 8.12 -9.94
N ASN A 427 -9.00 8.01 -10.24
CA ASN A 427 -9.94 9.12 -10.21
C ASN A 427 -10.25 9.62 -8.80
N GLN A 428 -10.22 8.76 -7.78
CA GLN A 428 -10.48 9.09 -6.39
C GLN A 428 -9.31 9.83 -5.75
N ILE A 429 -8.09 9.40 -6.07
CA ILE A 429 -6.86 9.94 -5.46
C ILE A 429 -6.49 11.29 -6.06
N ASP A 430 -6.78 11.55 -7.33
CA ASP A 430 -6.38 12.80 -7.98
C ASP A 430 -6.97 14.03 -7.24
N GLY A 431 -6.08 14.80 -6.62
CA GLY A 431 -6.43 15.95 -5.80
C GLY A 431 -7.05 15.67 -4.43
N HIS A 432 -7.16 14.39 -4.02
CA HIS A 432 -7.82 13.96 -2.77
C HIS A 432 -6.90 13.15 -1.83
N TYR A 433 -5.60 13.43 -1.92
CA TYR A 433 -4.61 12.78 -1.06
C TYR A 433 -4.75 13.16 0.39
N LEU A 434 -4.70 12.16 1.26
CA LEU A 434 -4.52 12.34 2.69
C LEU A 434 -3.11 11.88 3.09
N ASN A 435 -2.24 12.86 3.30
CA ASN A 435 -0.94 12.66 3.93
C ASN A 435 -1.04 13.04 5.40
N THR A 436 -0.73 12.10 6.28
CA THR A 436 -0.68 12.37 7.73
C THR A 436 0.70 12.89 8.12
N PRO A 437 0.81 13.73 9.18
CA PRO A 437 2.10 14.14 9.71
C PRO A 437 2.96 12.95 10.13
N CYS A 438 4.23 12.92 9.68
CA CYS A 438 5.18 11.85 9.94
C CYS A 438 6.29 12.32 10.89
N PHE A 439 6.31 11.76 12.10
CA PHE A 439 7.29 12.03 13.16
C PHE A 439 7.44 10.79 14.04
N LYS A 440 8.43 10.75 14.91
CA LYS A 440 8.57 9.67 15.89
C LYS A 440 7.29 9.46 16.70
N GLY A 441 6.72 8.28 16.65
CA GLY A 441 5.47 7.92 17.31
C GLY A 441 4.21 8.12 16.44
N SER A 442 4.30 8.61 15.20
CA SER A 442 3.13 8.74 14.32
C SER A 442 2.56 7.37 13.89
N SER A 443 3.42 6.37 13.68
CA SER A 443 2.98 4.98 13.47
C SER A 443 2.18 4.47 14.68
N LYS A 444 2.70 4.70 15.90
CA LYS A 444 1.99 4.32 17.13
C LYS A 444 0.67 5.09 17.32
N ALA A 445 0.62 6.36 16.90
CA ALA A 445 -0.62 7.15 16.91
C ALA A 445 -1.69 6.52 16.02
N ARG A 446 -1.29 6.02 14.83
CA ARG A 446 -2.16 5.33 13.90
C ARG A 446 -2.77 4.07 14.54
N ASP A 447 -1.96 3.22 15.15
CA ASP A 447 -2.42 2.04 15.89
C ASP A 447 -3.38 2.42 17.03
N ALA A 448 -3.01 3.45 17.78
CA ALA A 448 -3.76 3.90 18.93
C ALA A 448 -5.16 4.41 18.56
N VAL A 449 -5.31 5.18 17.46
CA VAL A 449 -6.63 5.64 17.04
C VAL A 449 -7.48 4.50 16.50
N GLY A 450 -6.92 3.51 15.81
CA GLY A 450 -7.63 2.28 15.44
C GLY A 450 -8.13 1.53 16.66
N SER A 451 -7.28 1.38 17.68
CA SER A 451 -7.63 0.73 18.95
C SER A 451 -8.79 1.43 19.70
N ILE A 452 -9.00 2.74 19.51
CA ILE A 452 -10.15 3.45 20.09
C ILE A 452 -11.45 2.79 19.61
N LEU A 453 -11.63 2.62 18.30
CA LEU A 453 -12.86 2.01 17.74
C LEU A 453 -13.05 0.59 18.23
N THR A 454 -12.03 -0.25 18.09
CA THR A 454 -12.09 -1.66 18.53
C THR A 454 -12.54 -1.78 19.98
N ARG A 455 -11.93 -1.02 20.89
CA ARG A 455 -12.23 -1.09 22.33
C ARG A 455 -13.62 -0.53 22.69
N VAL A 456 -14.01 0.55 22.02
CA VAL A 456 -15.34 1.15 22.24
C VAL A 456 -16.44 0.24 21.69
N PHE A 457 -16.26 -0.34 20.50
CA PHE A 457 -17.24 -1.24 19.90
C PHE A 457 -17.46 -2.49 20.76
N LYS A 458 -16.41 -3.04 21.34
CA LYS A 458 -16.45 -4.23 22.22
C LYS A 458 -16.86 -3.95 23.66
N ASP A 459 -17.15 -2.69 24.01
CA ASP A 459 -17.41 -2.25 25.39
C ASP A 459 -16.25 -2.50 26.37
N ASP A 460 -15.02 -2.67 25.84
CA ASP A 460 -13.78 -2.82 26.63
C ASP A 460 -13.33 -1.49 27.26
N ALA A 461 -13.80 -0.35 26.73
CA ALA A 461 -13.52 0.98 27.27
C ALA A 461 -14.66 1.96 26.93
N THR A 462 -14.85 2.94 27.79
CA THR A 462 -15.65 4.12 27.42
C THR A 462 -14.93 4.96 26.38
N VAL A 463 -15.65 5.79 25.62
CA VAL A 463 -15.05 6.71 24.64
C VAL A 463 -13.98 7.58 25.30
N GLU A 464 -14.27 8.15 26.49
CA GLU A 464 -13.32 8.99 27.25
C GLU A 464 -12.04 8.24 27.61
N THR A 465 -12.17 7.01 28.12
CA THR A 465 -11.01 6.19 28.51
C THR A 465 -10.20 5.78 27.29
N ALA A 466 -10.85 5.35 26.21
CA ALA A 466 -10.14 4.92 24.99
C ALA A 466 -9.29 6.03 24.38
N PHE A 467 -9.82 7.27 24.31
CA PHE A 467 -9.06 8.43 23.82
C PHE A 467 -7.89 8.81 24.76
N ALA A 468 -8.11 8.80 26.07
CA ALA A 468 -7.06 9.11 27.04
C ALA A 468 -5.89 8.11 27.01
N ASP A 469 -6.23 6.83 26.88
CA ASP A 469 -5.24 5.75 26.77
C ASP A 469 -4.46 5.86 25.44
N ALA A 470 -5.15 6.11 24.31
CA ALA A 470 -4.53 6.27 23.02
C ALA A 470 -3.52 7.44 22.99
N VAL A 471 -3.86 8.59 23.60
CA VAL A 471 -2.92 9.71 23.78
C VAL A 471 -1.71 9.29 24.61
N THR A 472 -1.96 8.55 25.69
CA THR A 472 -0.89 8.12 26.61
C THR A 472 0.07 7.14 25.93
N GLU A 473 -0.47 6.18 25.16
CA GLU A 473 0.33 5.21 24.42
C GLU A 473 1.15 5.87 23.32
N THR A 474 0.55 6.78 22.55
CA THR A 474 1.27 7.54 21.52
C THR A 474 2.41 8.35 22.13
N LYS A 475 2.14 9.12 23.19
CA LYS A 475 3.16 9.95 23.86
C LYS A 475 4.32 9.17 24.46
N LYS A 476 4.14 7.90 24.80
CA LYS A 476 5.25 7.02 25.23
C LYS A 476 6.19 6.62 24.08
N ALA A 477 5.68 6.62 22.85
CA ALA A 477 6.46 6.29 21.66
C ALA A 477 7.18 7.53 21.07
N MET A 478 6.76 8.74 21.41
CA MET A 478 7.40 10.00 21.02
C MET A 478 8.66 10.26 21.85
#